data_143c0e04999d6d9914153273ddb5711b
#
_entry.id   143c0e04999d6d9914153273ddb5711b
#
_cell.length_a   1.000
_cell.length_b   1.000
_cell.length_c   1.000
_cell.angle_alpha   90.00
_cell.angle_beta   90.00
_cell.angle_gamma   90.00
#
_symmetry.space_group_name_H-M   'P 1'
#
loop_
_entity.id
_entity.type
_entity.pdbx_description
1 polymer ?
#
loop_
_entity_poly.entity_id
_entity_poly.type
_entity_poly.pdbx_seq_one_letter_code
_entity_poly.pdbx_strand_id
1 'polypeptide(L)'
;MRDYTSKTDVLKGTSTEKIGNHCSAITGKITKAISMLHSQITDPVVKWIGLEFRKGLTTLMDGQQVSFEDNPMVERWLQDCESSLYDLFNDPKSNFYPSSFMFHRDWFTLGTACRHVSIRNDTGDIYFNCISLNDIYIDTGAYDQIEFVARKYSLTAEQAYALCGDAIGTEQMQLLAASGGAGTQRKFEYIEMCFQTPKEARQNTPFAVAPYLSCIINKAGKNIISIQPEISFPYIVARFDIDPGDLYGKSLVWLSMPDIIVTNRVSRRNIQAIDYASLPPILTSDALSINVGQLTPGAIVQGLDSERRADFQPLNMGANLPISMQFYEQKLAELDDELMAGDIIPPDLRGNMTPTEVIERKIQWNNRLRPILIRLETEDLRFTLKRAMHLLGRKGQLPQFPYNVLGLSVEQLPDPVEMINISFAGQMAKMRRLQDVQNIDMLAAKAMQYAQVDQSVLQLMKFRDIVREEADIYDVPKDLLKTDEELAAEAEAAQQAMEAEQEQAKEQEKLQRRMIEGQMQKEGISEIPEDIL
;
A
#
# COMPACT_ATOMS: atom_id res chain seq x y z
N MET A 1 10.00 21.46 -3.52
CA MET A 1 9.95 20.01 -3.69
C MET A 1 9.53 19.58 -5.09
N ARG A 2 8.41 20.05 -5.63
CA ARG A 2 8.03 19.72 -7.03
C ARG A 2 9.11 20.07 -8.05
N ASP A 3 9.94 21.08 -7.79
CA ASP A 3 11.02 21.49 -8.70
C ASP A 3 12.15 20.47 -8.82
N TYR A 4 12.26 19.51 -7.88
CA TYR A 4 13.19 18.39 -7.99
C TYR A 4 12.57 17.16 -8.68
N THR A 5 11.24 17.09 -8.75
CA THR A 5 10.49 15.97 -9.36
C THR A 5 9.80 16.34 -10.66
N SER A 6 9.51 17.61 -10.89
CA SER A 6 8.92 18.13 -12.12
C SER A 6 9.68 19.36 -12.62
N LYS A 7 9.81 19.52 -13.91
CA LYS A 7 10.50 20.66 -14.57
C LYS A 7 9.77 22.00 -14.40
N THR A 8 8.76 22.12 -13.54
CA THR A 8 7.92 23.30 -13.43
C THR A 8 8.19 24.11 -12.17
N ASP A 9 8.61 25.31 -12.43
CA ASP A 9 8.62 26.53 -11.61
C ASP A 9 8.92 26.46 -10.11
N VAL A 10 10.08 26.89 -9.88
CA VAL A 10 10.83 27.40 -8.74
C VAL A 10 10.02 28.14 -7.69
N LEU A 11 10.30 27.83 -6.45
CA LEU A 11 10.16 28.71 -5.30
C LEU A 11 10.36 30.20 -5.70
N LYS A 12 9.30 30.97 -5.69
CA LYS A 12 9.34 32.42 -5.76
C LYS A 12 9.89 32.95 -4.44
N GLY A 13 11.15 32.70 -4.20
CA GLY A 13 11.95 33.31 -3.15
C GLY A 13 12.92 34.28 -3.79
N THR A 14 13.20 35.35 -3.13
CA THR A 14 13.99 36.53 -3.51
C THR A 14 15.46 36.28 -3.87
N SER A 15 15.92 35.09 -4.17
CA SER A 15 17.23 34.81 -4.73
C SER A 15 17.12 34.55 -6.23
N THR A 16 17.81 35.39 -7.00
CA THR A 16 17.88 35.41 -8.45
C THR A 16 18.55 34.20 -9.11
N GLU A 17 18.98 33.19 -8.35
CA GLU A 17 19.51 31.94 -8.89
C GLU A 17 18.37 30.89 -8.99
N LYS A 18 17.95 30.65 -10.22
CA LYS A 18 17.14 29.47 -10.53
C LYS A 18 17.97 28.24 -10.16
N ILE A 19 17.55 27.52 -9.11
CA ILE A 19 18.15 26.24 -8.75
C ILE A 19 17.71 25.21 -9.80
N GLY A 20 18.51 25.08 -10.87
CA GLY A 20 18.31 24.04 -11.87
C GLY A 20 18.59 22.65 -11.27
N ASN A 21 17.94 21.62 -11.80
CA ASN A 21 18.29 20.24 -11.46
C ASN A 21 19.58 19.86 -12.21
N HIS A 22 20.70 19.79 -11.48
CA HIS A 22 22.02 19.42 -11.99
C HIS A 22 22.41 17.98 -11.60
N CYS A 23 21.58 17.29 -10.80
CA CYS A 23 21.84 15.95 -10.32
C CYS A 23 20.63 15.04 -10.58
N SER A 24 20.61 14.35 -11.72
CA SER A 24 19.57 13.37 -12.04
C SER A 24 19.60 12.13 -11.13
N ALA A 25 20.74 11.81 -10.54
CA ALA A 25 20.90 10.68 -9.61
C ALA A 25 19.94 10.78 -8.42
N ILE A 26 19.72 11.99 -7.88
CA ILE A 26 18.78 12.21 -6.77
C ILE A 26 17.35 11.84 -7.18
N THR A 27 16.92 12.29 -8.36
CA THR A 27 15.59 11.95 -8.88
C THR A 27 15.44 10.43 -9.10
N GLY A 28 16.49 9.78 -9.59
CA GLY A 28 16.55 8.33 -9.76
C GLY A 28 16.40 7.59 -8.42
N LYS A 29 17.09 8.04 -7.36
CA LYS A 29 16.98 7.46 -6.01
C LYS A 29 15.58 7.61 -5.42
N ILE A 30 14.99 8.81 -5.53
CA ILE A 30 13.61 9.06 -5.09
C ILE A 30 12.62 8.15 -5.84
N THR A 31 12.74 8.04 -7.16
CA THR A 31 11.87 7.18 -7.96
C THR A 31 12.03 5.71 -7.59
N LYS A 32 13.26 5.25 -7.34
CA LYS A 32 13.53 3.88 -6.88
C LYS A 32 12.86 3.61 -5.53
N ALA A 33 13.03 4.49 -4.55
CA ALA A 33 12.41 4.37 -3.24
C ALA A 33 10.88 4.30 -3.34
N ILE A 34 10.26 5.17 -4.14
CA ILE A 34 8.80 5.17 -4.37
C ILE A 34 8.34 3.86 -5.00
N SER A 35 9.05 3.36 -6.02
CA SER A 35 8.70 2.11 -6.69
C SER A 35 8.79 0.91 -5.76
N MET A 36 9.85 0.84 -4.94
CA MET A 36 10.02 -0.21 -3.93
C MET A 36 8.90 -0.16 -2.89
N LEU A 37 8.57 1.02 -2.39
CA LEU A 37 7.51 1.21 -1.40
C LEU A 37 6.13 0.87 -1.98
N HIS A 38 5.83 1.34 -3.20
CA HIS A 38 4.56 1.05 -3.88
C HIS A 38 4.33 -0.45 -4.08
N SER A 39 5.38 -1.19 -4.49
CA SER A 39 5.29 -2.65 -4.65
C SER A 39 5.06 -3.40 -3.33
N GLN A 40 5.41 -2.81 -2.19
CA GLN A 40 5.13 -3.41 -0.87
C GLN A 40 3.69 -3.17 -0.40
N ILE A 41 3.05 -2.09 -0.86
CA ILE A 41 1.73 -1.65 -0.37
C ILE A 41 0.61 -2.21 -1.27
N THR A 42 0.70 -1.95 -2.59
CA THR A 42 -0.37 -2.28 -3.55
C THR A 42 0.23 -2.99 -4.76
N ASP A 43 0.59 -4.25 -4.59
CA ASP A 43 1.06 -5.10 -5.68
C ASP A 43 -0.17 -5.66 -6.44
N PRO A 44 -0.29 -5.46 -7.76
CA PRO A 44 -1.40 -6.00 -8.54
C PRO A 44 -1.39 -7.53 -8.66
N VAL A 45 -0.25 -8.18 -8.40
CA VAL A 45 -0.07 -9.63 -8.56
C VAL A 45 -0.37 -10.38 -7.27
N VAL A 46 -0.11 -9.77 -6.13
CA VAL A 46 -0.22 -10.41 -4.81
C VAL A 46 -1.48 -9.93 -4.11
N LYS A 47 -2.23 -10.84 -3.50
CA LYS A 47 -3.32 -10.46 -2.60
C LYS A 47 -2.76 -9.69 -1.41
N TRP A 48 -3.20 -8.44 -1.24
CA TRP A 48 -2.74 -7.53 -0.19
C TRP A 48 -3.86 -7.09 0.76
N ILE A 49 -5.11 -7.44 0.46
CA ILE A 49 -6.29 -7.17 1.28
C ILE A 49 -6.71 -8.44 1.98
N GLY A 50 -6.98 -8.36 3.27
CA GLY A 50 -7.71 -9.36 4.04
C GLY A 50 -8.85 -8.66 4.77
N LEU A 51 -10.04 -9.21 4.69
CA LEU A 51 -11.23 -8.72 5.38
C LEU A 51 -11.55 -9.66 6.53
N GLU A 52 -11.69 -9.11 7.73
CA GLU A 52 -12.07 -9.84 8.93
C GLU A 52 -13.24 -9.12 9.61
N PHE A 53 -14.12 -9.86 10.26
CA PHE A 53 -15.11 -9.21 11.11
C PHE A 53 -14.49 -8.76 12.43
N ARG A 54 -15.06 -7.71 12.99
CA ARG A 54 -14.63 -7.18 14.29
C ARG A 54 -14.85 -8.22 15.37
N LYS A 55 -13.81 -8.53 16.15
CA LYS A 55 -13.82 -9.51 17.23
C LYS A 55 -14.88 -9.20 18.30
N GLY A 56 -15.48 -10.26 18.83
CA GLY A 56 -16.46 -10.15 19.91
C GLY A 56 -17.91 -9.94 19.48
N LEU A 57 -18.22 -9.98 18.19
CA LEU A 57 -19.59 -10.05 17.69
C LEU A 57 -20.05 -11.51 17.66
N THR A 58 -21.16 -11.82 18.32
CA THR A 58 -21.72 -13.17 18.39
C THR A 58 -23.13 -13.20 17.83
N THR A 59 -23.49 -14.29 17.14
CA THR A 59 -24.85 -14.59 16.70
C THR A 59 -25.33 -15.90 17.31
N LEU A 60 -26.65 -16.11 17.34
CA LEU A 60 -27.27 -17.38 17.78
C LEU A 60 -27.53 -18.25 16.55
N MET A 61 -26.78 -19.34 16.38
CA MET A 61 -27.06 -20.42 15.43
C MET A 61 -27.46 -21.68 16.18
N ASP A 62 -28.60 -22.23 15.85
CA ASP A 62 -29.14 -23.47 16.46
C ASP A 62 -29.16 -23.48 18.01
N GLY A 63 -29.33 -22.28 18.62
CA GLY A 63 -29.34 -22.10 20.07
C GLY A 63 -27.97 -22.04 20.73
N GLN A 64 -26.90 -22.09 19.97
CA GLN A 64 -25.53 -21.83 20.43
C GLN A 64 -25.06 -20.43 20.01
N GLN A 65 -24.31 -19.75 20.88
CA GLN A 65 -23.64 -18.51 20.53
C GLN A 65 -22.40 -18.84 19.69
N VAL A 66 -22.47 -18.48 18.40
CA VAL A 66 -21.35 -18.61 17.47
C VAL A 66 -20.77 -17.24 17.23
N SER A 67 -19.45 -17.13 17.29
CA SER A 67 -18.75 -15.92 16.90
C SER A 67 -18.91 -15.67 15.40
N PHE A 68 -18.98 -14.39 14.98
CA PHE A 68 -19.00 -14.07 13.54
C PHE A 68 -17.72 -14.54 12.84
N GLU A 69 -16.61 -14.63 13.57
CA GLU A 69 -15.32 -15.08 13.05
C GLU A 69 -15.34 -16.56 12.63
N ASP A 70 -16.10 -17.38 13.36
CA ASP A 70 -16.14 -18.83 13.15
C ASP A 70 -17.31 -19.27 12.25
N ASN A 71 -18.08 -18.30 11.70
CA ASN A 71 -19.24 -18.59 10.88
C ASN A 71 -18.85 -18.73 9.40
N PRO A 72 -18.99 -19.93 8.80
CA PRO A 72 -18.57 -20.16 7.41
C PRO A 72 -19.31 -19.30 6.39
N MET A 73 -20.54 -18.86 6.68
CA MET A 73 -21.29 -17.98 5.78
C MET A 73 -20.77 -16.55 5.79
N VAL A 74 -20.31 -16.07 6.94
CA VAL A 74 -19.70 -14.75 7.08
C VAL A 74 -18.33 -14.76 6.40
N GLU A 75 -17.55 -15.81 6.60
CA GLU A 75 -16.27 -15.98 5.93
C GLU A 75 -16.42 -15.98 4.41
N ARG A 76 -17.38 -16.73 3.88
CA ARG A 76 -17.68 -16.76 2.45
C ARG A 76 -18.10 -15.38 1.92
N TRP A 77 -18.96 -14.67 2.65
CA TRP A 77 -19.36 -13.32 2.29
C TRP A 77 -18.16 -12.35 2.25
N LEU A 78 -17.23 -12.45 3.20
CA LEU A 78 -16.00 -11.64 3.21
C LEU A 78 -15.11 -11.97 1.99
N GLN A 79 -14.95 -13.24 1.63
CA GLN A 79 -14.20 -13.66 0.44
C GLN A 79 -14.84 -13.14 -0.86
N ASP A 80 -16.17 -13.17 -0.96
CA ASP A 80 -16.89 -12.61 -2.10
C ASP A 80 -16.74 -11.07 -2.17
N CYS A 81 -16.70 -10.38 -1.02
CA CYS A 81 -16.40 -8.94 -0.94
C CYS A 81 -14.97 -8.64 -1.37
N GLU A 82 -13.99 -9.44 -0.95
CA GLU A 82 -12.60 -9.32 -1.39
C GLU A 82 -12.48 -9.48 -2.91
N SER A 83 -13.11 -10.49 -3.48
CA SER A 83 -13.13 -10.71 -4.92
C SER A 83 -13.73 -9.51 -5.67
N SER A 84 -14.83 -8.95 -5.18
CA SER A 84 -15.47 -7.77 -5.77
C SER A 84 -14.57 -6.53 -5.72
N LEU A 85 -13.78 -6.38 -4.65
CA LEU A 85 -12.79 -5.29 -4.54
C LEU A 85 -11.63 -5.47 -5.52
N TYR A 86 -11.10 -6.69 -5.66
CA TYR A 86 -10.04 -6.98 -6.63
C TYR A 86 -10.51 -6.79 -8.07
N ASP A 87 -11.74 -7.19 -8.39
CA ASP A 87 -12.34 -6.96 -9.71
C ASP A 87 -12.43 -5.45 -10.01
N LEU A 88 -12.86 -4.64 -9.02
CA LEU A 88 -12.88 -3.18 -9.15
C LEU A 88 -11.47 -2.60 -9.37
N PHE A 89 -10.48 -3.05 -8.61
CA PHE A 89 -9.12 -2.50 -8.69
C PHE A 89 -8.40 -2.90 -9.98
N ASN A 90 -8.68 -4.11 -10.47
CA ASN A 90 -8.12 -4.62 -11.72
C ASN A 90 -8.85 -4.07 -12.96
N ASP A 91 -10.04 -3.48 -12.82
CA ASP A 91 -10.72 -2.83 -13.94
C ASP A 91 -9.92 -1.58 -14.38
N PRO A 92 -9.43 -1.53 -15.63
CA PRO A 92 -8.72 -0.36 -16.15
C PRO A 92 -9.52 0.95 -16.06
N LYS A 93 -10.86 0.87 -16.07
CA LYS A 93 -11.74 2.02 -15.97
C LYS A 93 -11.72 2.67 -14.58
N SER A 94 -11.42 1.90 -13.55
CA SER A 94 -11.31 2.40 -12.18
C SER A 94 -10.13 3.33 -11.97
N ASN A 95 -9.05 3.18 -12.77
CA ASN A 95 -7.79 3.91 -12.63
C ASN A 95 -7.13 3.75 -11.24
N PHE A 96 -7.37 2.63 -10.54
CA PHE A 96 -6.89 2.43 -9.18
C PHE A 96 -5.36 2.41 -9.09
N TYR A 97 -4.68 1.50 -9.81
CA TYR A 97 -3.22 1.34 -9.71
C TYR A 97 -2.43 2.57 -10.18
N PRO A 98 -2.75 3.22 -11.34
CA PRO A 98 -2.07 4.44 -11.74
C PRO A 98 -2.27 5.59 -10.72
N SER A 99 -3.48 5.73 -10.19
CA SER A 99 -3.80 6.72 -9.15
C SER A 99 -3.06 6.42 -7.85
N SER A 100 -2.95 5.15 -7.45
CA SER A 100 -2.23 4.72 -6.25
C SER A 100 -0.73 4.98 -6.36
N PHE A 101 -0.12 4.75 -7.52
CA PHE A 101 1.29 5.12 -7.72
C PHE A 101 1.52 6.62 -7.59
N MET A 102 0.65 7.45 -8.19
CA MET A 102 0.73 8.91 -8.04
C MET A 102 0.51 9.36 -6.60
N PHE A 103 -0.41 8.72 -5.89
CA PHE A 103 -0.70 9.00 -4.50
C PHE A 103 0.50 8.66 -3.60
N HIS A 104 1.09 7.47 -3.73
CA HIS A 104 2.28 7.08 -2.97
C HIS A 104 3.49 7.96 -3.30
N ARG A 105 3.63 8.39 -4.56
CA ARG A 105 4.66 9.34 -4.95
C ARG A 105 4.49 10.69 -4.25
N ASP A 106 3.31 11.27 -4.28
CA ASP A 106 3.04 12.56 -3.64
C ASP A 106 3.15 12.44 -2.10
N TRP A 107 2.69 11.35 -1.53
CA TRP A 107 2.83 11.03 -0.10
C TRP A 107 4.30 10.95 0.33
N PHE A 108 5.13 10.23 -0.41
CA PHE A 108 6.55 10.07 -0.13
C PHE A 108 7.35 11.36 -0.36
N THR A 109 7.01 12.15 -1.38
CA THR A 109 7.78 13.35 -1.75
C THR A 109 7.30 14.61 -1.05
N LEU A 110 6.00 14.80 -0.91
CA LEU A 110 5.40 16.01 -0.34
C LEU A 110 5.02 15.86 1.14
N GLY A 111 4.90 14.61 1.62
CA GLY A 111 4.50 14.29 2.98
C GLY A 111 2.98 14.22 3.19
N THR A 112 2.19 14.65 2.22
CA THR A 112 0.73 14.56 2.23
C THR A 112 0.24 14.28 0.83
N ALA A 113 -0.65 13.31 0.71
CA ALA A 113 -1.32 13.00 -0.56
C ALA A 113 -2.82 12.94 -0.37
N CYS A 114 -3.57 13.21 -1.42
CA CYS A 114 -5.02 13.13 -1.43
C CYS A 114 -5.52 12.35 -2.63
N ARG A 115 -6.47 11.46 -2.37
CA ARG A 115 -7.21 10.70 -3.36
C ARG A 115 -8.68 11.05 -3.26
N HIS A 116 -9.34 11.22 -4.41
CA HIS A 116 -10.78 11.36 -4.49
C HIS A 116 -11.37 10.11 -5.14
N VAL A 117 -12.39 9.52 -4.49
CA VAL A 117 -13.06 8.32 -4.96
C VAL A 117 -14.54 8.61 -5.14
N SER A 118 -15.00 8.57 -6.38
CA SER A 118 -16.38 8.89 -6.74
C SER A 118 -16.88 8.03 -7.89
N ILE A 119 -18.20 8.05 -8.09
CA ILE A 119 -18.82 7.46 -9.28
C ILE A 119 -18.79 8.52 -10.38
N ARG A 120 -18.32 8.15 -11.55
CA ARG A 120 -18.34 9.02 -12.74
C ARG A 120 -19.78 9.20 -13.23
N ASN A 121 -20.17 10.43 -13.47
CA ASN A 121 -21.53 10.73 -13.92
C ASN A 121 -21.82 10.29 -15.36
N ASP A 122 -20.76 10.21 -16.20
CA ASP A 122 -20.87 9.84 -17.62
C ASP A 122 -21.00 8.32 -17.84
N THR A 123 -20.20 7.51 -17.13
CA THR A 123 -20.14 6.06 -17.32
C THR A 123 -20.76 5.27 -16.17
N GLY A 124 -20.96 5.90 -15.03
CA GLY A 124 -21.41 5.23 -13.81
C GLY A 124 -20.34 4.36 -13.14
N ASP A 125 -19.09 4.40 -13.60
CA ASP A 125 -17.99 3.61 -13.05
C ASP A 125 -17.38 4.29 -11.82
N ILE A 126 -16.89 3.48 -10.88
CA ILE A 126 -16.13 3.97 -9.73
C ILE A 126 -14.74 4.38 -10.22
N TYR A 127 -14.32 5.59 -9.89
CA TYR A 127 -13.08 6.17 -10.38
C TYR A 127 -12.21 6.71 -9.25
N PHE A 128 -10.93 6.34 -9.27
CA PHE A 128 -9.92 6.79 -8.33
C PHE A 128 -9.07 7.88 -8.97
N ASN A 129 -8.98 9.02 -8.33
CA ASN A 129 -8.23 10.16 -8.82
C ASN A 129 -7.28 10.71 -7.75
N CYS A 130 -5.98 10.75 -8.04
CA CYS A 130 -5.01 11.43 -7.19
C CYS A 130 -5.05 12.93 -7.45
N ILE A 131 -5.24 13.72 -6.39
CA ILE A 131 -5.39 15.17 -6.47
C ILE A 131 -4.12 15.86 -5.98
N SER A 132 -3.73 16.88 -6.73
CA SER A 132 -2.55 17.67 -6.40
C SER A 132 -2.72 18.40 -5.06
N LEU A 133 -1.72 18.30 -4.19
CA LEU A 133 -1.69 19.00 -2.91
C LEU A 133 -1.82 20.54 -3.04
N ASN A 134 -1.44 21.12 -4.19
CA ASN A 134 -1.62 22.57 -4.43
C ASN A 134 -3.07 23.00 -4.56
N ASP A 135 -3.96 22.05 -4.86
CA ASP A 135 -5.36 22.33 -5.15
C ASP A 135 -6.26 21.98 -3.96
N ILE A 136 -5.66 21.57 -2.82
CA ILE A 136 -6.38 21.04 -1.67
C ILE A 136 -6.05 21.85 -0.42
N TYR A 137 -7.08 22.06 0.38
CA TYR A 137 -7.03 22.59 1.74
C TYR A 137 -7.70 21.60 2.66
N ILE A 138 -7.02 21.21 3.72
CA ILE A 138 -7.50 20.23 4.71
C ILE A 138 -7.64 20.89 6.06
N ASP A 139 -8.55 20.36 6.88
CA ASP A 139 -8.67 20.72 8.30
C ASP A 139 -9.01 19.46 9.09
N THR A 140 -8.62 19.45 10.37
CA THR A 140 -8.80 18.33 11.27
C THR A 140 -9.85 18.63 12.33
N GLY A 141 -10.55 17.58 12.76
CA GLY A 141 -11.47 17.64 13.88
C GLY A 141 -10.77 17.54 15.23
N ALA A 142 -11.57 17.41 16.28
CA ALA A 142 -11.10 17.38 17.68
C ALA A 142 -10.15 16.20 18.00
N TYR A 143 -10.18 15.14 17.20
CA TYR A 143 -9.36 13.94 17.40
C TYR A 143 -8.28 13.77 16.32
N ASP A 144 -7.83 14.88 15.70
CA ASP A 144 -6.81 14.92 14.64
C ASP A 144 -7.16 14.10 13.37
N GLN A 145 -8.42 13.71 13.23
CA GLN A 145 -8.95 13.12 12.01
C GLN A 145 -9.31 14.20 11.01
N ILE A 146 -9.08 13.94 9.72
CA ILE A 146 -9.43 14.87 8.66
C ILE A 146 -10.94 14.86 8.47
N GLU A 147 -11.59 15.97 8.80
CA GLU A 147 -13.05 16.14 8.76
C GLU A 147 -13.49 17.15 7.69
N PHE A 148 -12.56 17.93 7.17
CA PHE A 148 -12.81 18.91 6.14
C PHE A 148 -11.78 18.84 5.03
N VAL A 149 -12.25 18.82 3.79
CA VAL A 149 -11.40 18.95 2.61
C VAL A 149 -12.06 19.93 1.64
N ALA A 150 -11.31 20.94 1.20
CA ALA A 150 -11.72 21.81 0.11
C ALA A 150 -10.77 21.68 -1.07
N ARG A 151 -11.31 21.45 -2.25
CA ARG A 151 -10.57 21.33 -3.50
C ARG A 151 -10.88 22.50 -4.41
N LYS A 152 -9.83 23.15 -4.91
CA LYS A 152 -9.94 24.18 -5.94
C LYS A 152 -9.52 23.62 -7.29
N TYR A 153 -10.34 23.78 -8.31
CA TYR A 153 -10.06 23.33 -9.66
C TYR A 153 -10.69 24.23 -10.72
N SER A 154 -10.20 24.13 -11.95
CA SER A 154 -10.70 24.93 -13.07
C SER A 154 -11.17 24.01 -14.18
N LEU A 155 -12.41 24.20 -14.63
CA LEU A 155 -13.05 23.41 -15.68
C LEU A 155 -13.48 24.32 -16.83
N THR A 156 -13.49 23.76 -18.04
CA THR A 156 -14.19 24.39 -19.16
C THR A 156 -15.71 24.23 -18.97
N ALA A 157 -16.50 24.99 -19.73
CA ALA A 157 -17.96 24.89 -19.67
C ALA A 157 -18.46 23.46 -19.97
N GLU A 158 -17.85 22.77 -20.94
CA GLU A 158 -18.17 21.36 -21.29
C GLU A 158 -17.85 20.40 -20.15
N GLN A 159 -16.67 20.54 -19.54
CA GLN A 159 -16.28 19.70 -18.40
C GLN A 159 -17.19 19.94 -17.17
N ALA A 160 -17.56 21.20 -16.94
CA ALA A 160 -18.46 21.55 -15.86
C ALA A 160 -19.86 20.98 -16.11
N TYR A 161 -20.35 21.01 -17.34
CA TYR A 161 -21.63 20.39 -17.71
C TYR A 161 -21.62 18.87 -17.51
N ALA A 162 -20.54 18.20 -17.91
CA ALA A 162 -20.39 16.77 -17.69
C ALA A 162 -20.37 16.40 -16.18
N LEU A 163 -19.87 17.30 -15.32
CA LEU A 163 -19.81 17.06 -13.87
C LEU A 163 -21.10 17.41 -13.14
N CYS A 164 -21.73 18.53 -13.48
CA CYS A 164 -22.84 19.13 -12.72
C CYS A 164 -24.16 19.20 -13.50
N GLY A 165 -24.19 18.79 -14.78
CA GLY A 165 -25.37 18.89 -15.63
C GLY A 165 -25.86 20.34 -15.81
N ASP A 166 -27.16 20.53 -15.82
CA ASP A 166 -27.82 21.85 -16.03
C ASP A 166 -27.64 22.84 -14.87
N ALA A 167 -27.08 22.40 -13.74
CA ALA A 167 -26.88 23.25 -12.56
C ALA A 167 -25.70 24.25 -12.72
N ILE A 168 -24.96 24.20 -13.82
CA ILE A 168 -23.89 25.17 -14.13
C ILE A 168 -24.49 26.58 -14.30
N GLY A 169 -23.68 27.61 -14.04
CA GLY A 169 -24.14 29.00 -14.13
C GLY A 169 -24.59 29.41 -15.54
N THR A 170 -25.45 30.43 -15.62
CA THR A 170 -26.02 30.91 -16.88
C THR A 170 -24.98 31.33 -17.93
N GLU A 171 -23.85 31.90 -17.50
CA GLU A 171 -22.75 32.26 -18.39
C GLU A 171 -22.13 31.03 -19.06
N GLN A 172 -21.93 29.94 -18.33
CA GLN A 172 -21.40 28.68 -18.86
C GLN A 172 -22.38 28.04 -19.82
N MET A 173 -23.68 28.06 -19.50
CA MET A 173 -24.74 27.54 -20.40
C MET A 173 -24.80 28.33 -21.71
N GLN A 174 -24.67 29.66 -21.67
CA GLN A 174 -24.63 30.48 -22.89
C GLN A 174 -23.41 30.17 -23.75
N LEU A 175 -22.26 29.92 -23.14
CA LEU A 175 -21.05 29.51 -23.87
C LEU A 175 -21.18 28.13 -24.53
N LEU A 176 -21.87 27.17 -23.89
CA LEU A 176 -22.18 25.86 -24.48
C LEU A 176 -23.15 25.99 -25.67
N ALA A 177 -24.17 26.84 -25.54
CA ALA A 177 -25.14 27.08 -26.61
C ALA A 177 -24.53 27.82 -27.82
N ALA A 178 -23.51 28.65 -27.61
CA ALA A 178 -22.82 29.41 -28.64
C ALA A 178 -21.82 28.58 -29.48
N SER A 179 -21.96 27.27 -29.49
CA SER A 179 -21.15 26.22 -30.13
C SER A 179 -20.25 26.70 -31.27
N GLY A 180 -18.93 26.73 -31.04
CA GLY A 180 -17.94 26.78 -32.11
C GLY A 180 -16.90 27.91 -32.05
N GLY A 181 -16.51 28.43 -30.89
CA GLY A 181 -15.50 29.47 -30.83
C GLY A 181 -14.52 29.37 -29.65
N ALA A 182 -13.53 30.25 -29.61
CA ALA A 182 -12.50 30.37 -28.57
C ALA A 182 -13.07 30.47 -27.13
N GLY A 183 -14.38 30.69 -26.96
CA GLY A 183 -15.08 30.74 -25.68
C GLY A 183 -15.20 29.40 -24.97
N THR A 184 -15.20 28.27 -25.70
CA THR A 184 -15.34 26.91 -25.12
C THR A 184 -14.09 26.50 -24.31
N GLN A 185 -12.94 27.09 -24.58
CA GLN A 185 -11.70 26.82 -23.82
C GLN A 185 -11.54 27.71 -22.57
N ARG A 186 -12.43 28.66 -22.32
CA ARG A 186 -12.40 29.48 -21.11
C ARG A 186 -12.63 28.61 -19.89
N LYS A 187 -11.72 28.69 -18.90
CA LYS A 187 -11.80 27.94 -17.65
C LYS A 187 -12.47 28.76 -16.56
N PHE A 188 -13.34 28.13 -15.84
CA PHE A 188 -14.04 28.68 -14.65
C PHE A 188 -13.52 27.99 -13.40
N GLU A 189 -13.34 28.76 -12.33
CA GLU A 189 -12.88 28.24 -11.04
C GLU A 189 -14.06 27.72 -10.22
N TYR A 190 -13.90 26.49 -9.73
CA TYR A 190 -14.84 25.82 -8.83
C TYR A 190 -14.14 25.47 -7.52
N ILE A 191 -14.89 25.42 -6.46
CA ILE A 191 -14.47 24.96 -5.14
C ILE A 191 -15.44 23.86 -4.75
N GLU A 192 -14.90 22.68 -4.52
CA GLU A 192 -15.62 21.57 -3.95
C GLU A 192 -15.19 21.40 -2.51
N MET A 193 -16.16 21.34 -1.59
CA MET A 193 -15.92 21.19 -0.16
C MET A 193 -16.66 19.97 0.34
N CYS A 194 -15.96 19.14 1.11
CA CYS A 194 -16.56 18.03 1.82
C CYS A 194 -16.33 18.19 3.32
N PHE A 195 -17.39 18.01 4.11
CA PHE A 195 -17.39 18.20 5.56
C PHE A 195 -18.46 17.33 6.25
N GLN A 196 -18.35 17.18 7.56
CA GLN A 196 -19.37 16.49 8.34
C GLN A 196 -20.70 17.23 8.30
N THR A 197 -21.78 16.49 8.14
CA THR A 197 -23.14 17.08 8.15
C THR A 197 -23.41 17.73 9.50
N PRO A 198 -23.73 19.05 9.54
CA PRO A 198 -24.07 19.73 10.78
C PRO A 198 -25.27 19.07 11.47
N LYS A 199 -25.26 19.01 12.81
CA LYS A 199 -26.33 18.37 13.60
C LYS A 199 -27.71 18.94 13.28
N GLU A 200 -27.78 20.21 12.97
CA GLU A 200 -29.01 20.93 12.62
C GLU A 200 -29.55 20.47 11.26
N ALA A 201 -28.68 20.23 10.28
CA ALA A 201 -29.06 19.72 8.97
C ALA A 201 -29.56 18.27 9.01
N ARG A 202 -29.13 17.47 10.00
CA ARG A 202 -29.56 16.08 10.18
C ARG A 202 -31.04 15.96 10.63
N GLN A 203 -31.63 17.01 11.21
CA GLN A 203 -32.96 16.93 11.79
C GLN A 203 -34.11 17.09 10.78
N ASN A 204 -33.91 17.73 9.63
CA ASN A 204 -35.01 18.21 8.77
C ASN A 204 -34.86 17.92 7.26
N THR A 205 -33.97 17.06 6.80
CA THR A 205 -33.70 16.92 5.36
C THR A 205 -33.51 15.47 4.93
N PRO A 206 -33.60 15.15 3.61
CA PRO A 206 -33.21 13.87 3.06
C PRO A 206 -31.75 13.52 3.37
N PHE A 207 -30.99 14.44 3.98
CA PHE A 207 -29.61 14.28 4.44
C PHE A 207 -29.46 13.72 5.85
N ALA A 208 -30.56 13.37 6.51
CA ALA A 208 -30.58 12.89 7.90
C ALA A 208 -29.70 11.62 8.11
N VAL A 209 -29.57 10.80 7.08
CA VAL A 209 -28.83 9.53 7.11
C VAL A 209 -27.36 9.67 6.67
N ALA A 210 -27.01 10.77 6.00
CA ALA A 210 -25.69 10.97 5.44
C ALA A 210 -24.76 11.70 6.44
N PRO A 211 -23.67 11.05 6.90
CA PRO A 211 -22.72 11.66 7.83
C PRO A 211 -21.92 12.82 7.21
N TYR A 212 -21.79 12.86 5.88
CA TYR A 212 -21.00 13.86 5.17
C TYR A 212 -21.80 14.55 4.08
N LEU A 213 -21.41 15.79 3.77
CA LEU A 213 -21.95 16.59 2.66
C LEU A 213 -20.81 17.03 1.74
N SER A 214 -21.01 16.86 0.44
CA SER A 214 -20.17 17.44 -0.61
C SER A 214 -20.89 18.59 -1.29
N CYS A 215 -20.26 19.76 -1.32
CA CYS A 215 -20.81 20.97 -1.92
C CYS A 215 -19.88 21.46 -3.03
N ILE A 216 -20.44 21.73 -4.22
CA ILE A 216 -19.72 22.36 -5.33
C ILE A 216 -20.17 23.80 -5.48
N ILE A 217 -19.24 24.73 -5.42
CA ILE A 217 -19.46 26.17 -5.50
C ILE A 217 -18.79 26.73 -6.75
N ASN A 218 -19.50 27.52 -7.51
CA ASN A 218 -18.92 28.35 -8.56
C ASN A 218 -18.36 29.63 -7.95
N LYS A 219 -17.03 29.80 -8.02
CA LYS A 219 -16.37 30.96 -7.42
C LYS A 219 -16.76 32.28 -8.09
N ALA A 220 -16.96 32.30 -9.40
CA ALA A 220 -17.34 33.51 -10.15
C ALA A 220 -18.76 33.94 -9.82
N GLY A 221 -19.70 33.00 -9.79
CA GLY A 221 -21.10 33.26 -9.51
C GLY A 221 -21.45 33.33 -8.03
N LYS A 222 -20.54 32.93 -7.12
CA LYS A 222 -20.77 32.85 -5.66
C LYS A 222 -22.05 32.05 -5.29
N ASN A 223 -22.41 31.09 -6.12
CA ASN A 223 -23.57 30.23 -5.93
C ASN A 223 -23.18 28.78 -5.73
N ILE A 224 -23.97 28.07 -4.94
CA ILE A 224 -23.85 26.63 -4.76
C ILE A 224 -24.51 25.97 -5.98
N ILE A 225 -23.74 25.10 -6.66
CA ILE A 225 -24.21 24.37 -7.83
C ILE A 225 -24.84 23.03 -7.42
N SER A 226 -24.17 22.30 -6.54
CA SER A 226 -24.60 20.96 -6.13
C SER A 226 -24.32 20.74 -4.66
N ILE A 227 -25.26 20.06 -3.98
CA ILE A 227 -25.06 19.51 -2.63
C ILE A 227 -25.41 18.04 -2.71
N GLN A 228 -24.44 17.17 -2.38
CA GLN A 228 -24.61 15.73 -2.42
C GLN A 228 -24.38 15.12 -1.04
N PRO A 229 -25.32 14.30 -0.55
CA PRO A 229 -25.14 13.55 0.68
C PRO A 229 -24.20 12.37 0.42
N GLU A 230 -23.24 12.16 1.32
CA GLU A 230 -22.26 11.09 1.21
C GLU A 230 -22.27 10.21 2.47
N ILE A 231 -22.34 8.90 2.28
CA ILE A 231 -22.33 7.91 3.37
C ILE A 231 -20.92 7.78 3.93
N SER A 232 -19.90 7.87 3.06
CA SER A 232 -18.49 7.82 3.43
C SER A 232 -17.75 9.01 2.85
N PHE A 233 -16.65 9.43 3.49
CA PHE A 233 -15.88 10.59 3.07
C PHE A 233 -15.23 10.35 1.69
N PRO A 234 -15.48 11.17 0.66
CA PRO A 234 -15.00 10.93 -0.70
C PRO A 234 -13.51 11.27 -0.90
N TYR A 235 -12.94 12.09 -0.02
CA TYR A 235 -11.54 12.50 -0.06
C TYR A 235 -10.74 11.72 0.96
N ILE A 236 -9.75 10.99 0.52
CA ILE A 236 -8.86 10.20 1.35
C ILE A 236 -7.52 10.89 1.37
N VAL A 237 -7.09 11.32 2.54
CA VAL A 237 -5.85 12.08 2.73
C VAL A 237 -4.96 11.31 3.68
N ALA A 238 -3.76 10.97 3.23
CA ALA A 238 -2.75 10.36 4.07
C ALA A 238 -1.57 11.30 4.27
N ARG A 239 -1.06 11.30 5.51
CA ARG A 239 0.06 12.09 5.96
C ARG A 239 1.22 11.16 6.29
N PHE A 240 2.44 11.52 5.88
CA PHE A 240 3.61 10.66 6.05
C PHE A 240 4.09 10.65 7.51
N ASP A 241 4.49 11.79 8.00
CA ASP A 241 4.87 12.01 9.39
C ASP A 241 4.36 13.37 9.83
N ILE A 242 3.87 13.49 11.07
CA ILE A 242 3.21 14.68 11.57
C ILE A 242 3.78 15.05 12.91
N ASP A 243 4.21 16.30 13.04
CA ASP A 243 4.47 16.87 14.34
C ASP A 243 3.15 17.28 15.02
N PRO A 244 3.05 17.18 16.34
CA PRO A 244 1.86 17.59 17.08
C PRO A 244 1.48 19.05 16.76
N GLY A 245 0.26 19.27 16.26
CA GLY A 245 -0.25 20.57 15.87
C GLY A 245 -0.08 20.94 14.40
N ASP A 246 0.63 20.14 13.61
CA ASP A 246 0.74 20.35 12.17
C ASP A 246 -0.43 19.68 11.42
N LEU A 247 -0.99 20.34 10.41
CA LEU A 247 -2.05 19.79 9.57
C LEU A 247 -1.51 18.90 8.45
N TYR A 248 -0.36 19.28 7.88
CA TYR A 248 0.26 18.59 6.75
C TYR A 248 1.46 17.78 7.21
N GLY A 249 1.59 16.58 6.68
CA GLY A 249 2.71 15.70 6.97
C GLY A 249 4.02 16.16 6.36
N LYS A 250 5.13 15.74 6.98
CA LYS A 250 6.51 15.93 6.50
C LYS A 250 7.00 14.62 5.90
N SER A 251 7.68 14.68 4.76
CA SER A 251 8.22 13.50 4.07
C SER A 251 9.70 13.30 4.37
N LEU A 252 10.22 12.11 4.08
CA LEU A 252 11.66 11.86 4.11
C LEU A 252 12.40 12.79 3.14
N VAL A 253 11.86 13.01 1.94
CA VAL A 253 12.44 13.94 0.96
C VAL A 253 12.48 15.38 1.48
N TRP A 254 11.49 15.78 2.29
CA TRP A 254 11.47 17.09 2.93
C TRP A 254 12.55 17.20 4.02
N LEU A 255 12.73 16.16 4.82
CA LEU A 255 13.76 16.09 5.88
C LEU A 255 15.17 16.09 5.27
N SER A 256 15.40 15.33 4.19
CA SER A 256 16.69 15.28 3.47
C SER A 256 16.92 16.46 2.54
N MET A 257 16.01 17.46 2.49
CA MET A 257 16.12 18.60 1.57
C MET A 257 17.46 19.36 1.69
N PRO A 258 18.03 19.61 2.88
CA PRO A 258 19.34 20.26 3.00
C PRO A 258 20.44 19.49 2.25
N ASP A 259 20.49 18.16 2.40
CA ASP A 259 21.49 17.30 1.76
C ASP A 259 21.26 17.18 0.26
N ILE A 260 20.00 17.15 -0.18
CA ILE A 260 19.63 17.23 -1.59
C ILE A 260 20.14 18.52 -2.22
N ILE A 261 19.96 19.67 -1.56
CA ILE A 261 20.44 20.98 -2.05
C ILE A 261 21.96 21.01 -2.11
N VAL A 262 22.65 20.52 -1.08
CA VAL A 262 24.11 20.44 -1.05
C VAL A 262 24.63 19.57 -2.18
N THR A 263 24.11 18.37 -2.34
CA THR A 263 24.51 17.41 -3.38
C THR A 263 24.29 17.97 -4.78
N ASN A 264 23.16 18.61 -5.03
CA ASN A 264 22.88 19.28 -6.31
C ASN A 264 23.86 20.42 -6.58
N ARG A 265 24.24 21.20 -5.55
CA ARG A 265 25.22 22.27 -5.65
C ARG A 265 26.61 21.73 -5.94
N VAL A 266 27.02 20.66 -5.28
CA VAL A 266 28.31 20.00 -5.53
C VAL A 266 28.37 19.44 -6.94
N SER A 267 27.32 18.78 -7.41
CA SER A 267 27.22 18.28 -8.79
C SER A 267 27.39 19.40 -9.81
N ARG A 268 26.71 20.54 -9.62
CA ARG A 268 26.86 21.71 -10.48
C ARG A 268 28.30 22.21 -10.51
N ARG A 269 28.94 22.30 -9.33
CA ARG A 269 30.33 22.76 -9.23
C ARG A 269 31.31 21.81 -9.87
N ASN A 270 31.09 20.49 -9.73
CA ASN A 270 31.92 19.48 -10.38
C ASN A 270 31.82 19.57 -11.89
N ILE A 271 30.62 19.76 -12.44
CA ILE A 271 30.43 19.97 -13.88
C ILE A 271 31.20 21.22 -14.33
N GLN A 272 31.05 22.34 -13.62
CA GLN A 272 31.78 23.59 -13.93
C GLN A 272 33.30 23.39 -13.83
N ALA A 273 33.80 22.68 -12.83
CA ALA A 273 35.22 22.42 -12.67
C ALA A 273 35.77 21.54 -13.80
N ILE A 274 34.97 20.56 -14.28
CA ILE A 274 35.33 19.74 -15.45
C ILE A 274 35.35 20.61 -16.71
N ASP A 275 34.40 21.52 -16.89
CA ASP A 275 34.35 22.45 -18.03
C ASP A 275 35.61 23.37 -18.04
N TYR A 276 35.99 23.90 -16.86
CA TYR A 276 37.21 24.71 -16.73
C TYR A 276 38.50 23.90 -16.91
N ALA A 277 38.51 22.64 -16.50
CA ALA A 277 39.66 21.75 -16.70
C ALA A 277 39.82 21.35 -18.18
N SER A 278 38.70 21.18 -18.89
CA SER A 278 38.67 20.80 -20.31
C SER A 278 38.95 21.98 -21.24
N LEU A 279 38.47 23.16 -20.89
CA LEU A 279 38.62 24.41 -21.63
C LEU A 279 39.05 25.55 -20.67
N PRO A 280 40.33 25.54 -20.22
CA PRO A 280 40.79 26.55 -19.28
C PRO A 280 40.73 27.93 -19.91
N PRO A 281 40.30 28.99 -19.18
CA PRO A 281 40.42 30.36 -19.67
C PRO A 281 41.88 30.70 -19.86
N ILE A 282 42.17 31.42 -20.93
CA ILE A 282 43.53 31.79 -21.32
C ILE A 282 43.75 33.25 -20.88
N LEU A 283 44.83 33.49 -20.15
CA LEU A 283 45.27 34.83 -19.78
C LEU A 283 46.22 35.39 -20.84
N THR A 284 45.95 36.59 -21.30
CA THR A 284 46.84 37.32 -22.22
C THR A 284 47.37 38.62 -21.59
N SER A 285 48.47 39.11 -22.07
CA SER A 285 49.27 40.20 -21.44
C SER A 285 48.75 41.64 -21.62
N ASP A 286 47.54 41.83 -22.11
CA ASP A 286 47.11 43.16 -22.50
C ASP A 286 45.75 43.55 -21.88
N ALA A 287 45.74 43.97 -20.59
CA ALA A 287 44.59 44.73 -20.09
C ALA A 287 44.61 45.20 -18.64
N LEU A 288 43.93 46.31 -18.45
CA LEU A 288 43.84 47.14 -17.25
C LEU A 288 42.85 46.69 -16.17
N SER A 289 42.02 45.69 -16.39
CA SER A 289 41.13 45.16 -15.35
C SER A 289 40.54 43.80 -15.70
N ILE A 290 40.71 42.80 -14.82
CA ILE A 290 40.05 41.51 -14.93
C ILE A 290 38.62 41.65 -14.42
N ASN A 291 37.65 41.52 -15.30
CA ASN A 291 36.27 41.41 -14.89
C ASN A 291 35.96 39.92 -14.61
N VAL A 292 35.76 39.57 -13.33
CA VAL A 292 35.51 38.19 -12.89
C VAL A 292 34.30 37.56 -13.58
N GLY A 293 33.35 38.37 -14.05
CA GLY A 293 32.18 37.92 -14.82
C GLY A 293 32.52 37.40 -16.23
N GLN A 294 33.71 37.62 -16.73
CA GLN A 294 34.16 37.16 -18.06
C GLN A 294 34.95 35.85 -18.02
N LEU A 295 35.20 35.29 -16.83
CA LEU A 295 35.88 33.99 -16.67
C LEU A 295 34.91 32.86 -17.00
N THR A 296 34.60 32.67 -18.26
CA THR A 296 33.85 31.50 -18.75
C THR A 296 34.81 30.47 -19.35
N PRO A 297 34.44 29.16 -19.38
CA PRO A 297 35.26 28.15 -20.03
C PRO A 297 35.60 28.51 -21.46
N GLY A 298 36.91 28.44 -21.79
CA GLY A 298 37.42 28.82 -23.13
C GLY A 298 37.50 30.33 -23.41
N ALA A 299 37.23 31.19 -22.45
CA ALA A 299 37.36 32.63 -22.62
C ALA A 299 38.82 33.06 -22.68
N ILE A 300 39.13 34.04 -23.56
CA ILE A 300 40.43 34.74 -23.59
C ILE A 300 40.26 35.99 -22.74
N VAL A 301 40.95 36.01 -21.60
CA VAL A 301 40.88 37.14 -20.66
C VAL A 301 42.17 37.93 -20.72
N GLN A 302 42.06 39.23 -21.03
CA GLN A 302 43.18 40.15 -21.04
C GLN A 302 43.46 40.66 -19.63
N GLY A 303 44.69 40.58 -19.10
CA GLY A 303 44.96 41.10 -17.77
C GLY A 303 46.15 40.57 -17.00
N LEU A 304 47.30 40.48 -17.60
CA LEU A 304 48.53 40.27 -16.85
C LEU A 304 49.54 41.37 -17.13
N ASP A 305 50.27 41.73 -16.06
CA ASP A 305 51.28 42.79 -16.00
C ASP A 305 52.37 42.54 -17.03
N SER A 306 52.79 43.63 -17.67
CA SER A 306 53.75 43.73 -18.81
C SER A 306 55.15 43.16 -18.56
N GLU A 307 55.44 42.68 -17.33
CA GLU A 307 56.78 42.18 -16.99
C GLU A 307 56.89 40.63 -17.03
N ARG A 308 55.78 39.90 -17.19
CA ARG A 308 55.77 38.41 -17.29
C ARG A 308 55.43 37.98 -18.71
N ARG A 309 56.44 37.63 -19.45
CA ARG A 309 56.42 37.11 -20.82
C ARG A 309 55.80 35.70 -20.87
N ALA A 310 54.50 35.63 -20.88
CA ALA A 310 53.82 34.41 -21.36
C ALA A 310 52.60 34.89 -22.15
N ASP A 311 52.71 34.83 -23.45
CA ASP A 311 51.68 35.36 -24.36
C ASP A 311 50.34 34.61 -24.24
N PHE A 312 50.34 33.40 -23.74
CA PHE A 312 49.16 32.62 -23.47
C PHE A 312 49.41 31.67 -22.29
N GLN A 313 48.77 31.86 -21.15
CA GLN A 313 48.81 30.89 -20.04
C GLN A 313 47.40 30.42 -19.68
N PRO A 314 47.18 29.09 -19.62
CA PRO A 314 45.91 28.57 -19.07
C PRO A 314 45.82 28.90 -17.58
N LEU A 315 44.68 29.46 -17.16
CA LEU A 315 44.41 29.76 -15.78
C LEU A 315 44.08 28.46 -15.04
N ASN A 316 45.01 28.00 -14.21
CA ASN A 316 44.75 26.82 -13.36
C ASN A 316 43.97 27.30 -12.11
N MET A 317 42.69 26.97 -12.04
CA MET A 317 41.82 27.36 -10.93
C MET A 317 41.95 26.47 -9.68
N GLY A 318 42.93 25.55 -9.64
CA GLY A 318 43.25 24.77 -8.43
C GLY A 318 42.12 23.89 -7.92
N ALA A 319 41.15 23.51 -8.76
CA ALA A 319 40.04 22.67 -8.36
C ALA A 319 40.53 21.26 -7.95
N ASN A 320 40.33 20.87 -6.69
CA ASN A 320 40.64 19.53 -6.22
C ASN A 320 39.47 18.60 -6.54
N LEU A 321 39.33 18.23 -7.81
CA LEU A 321 38.27 17.36 -8.31
C LEU A 321 38.15 16.04 -7.59
N PRO A 322 39.26 15.29 -7.25
CA PRO A 322 39.13 14.00 -6.55
C PRO A 322 38.43 14.12 -5.20
N ILE A 323 38.78 15.13 -4.40
CA ILE A 323 38.13 15.35 -3.08
C ILE A 323 36.66 15.71 -3.26
N SER A 324 36.33 16.55 -4.24
CA SER A 324 34.94 16.94 -4.52
C SER A 324 34.10 15.77 -5.03
N MET A 325 34.67 14.88 -5.84
CA MET A 325 34.01 13.66 -6.28
C MET A 325 33.78 12.68 -5.14
N GLN A 326 34.78 12.46 -4.28
CA GLN A 326 34.63 11.63 -3.10
C GLN A 326 33.53 12.15 -2.15
N PHE A 327 33.51 13.45 -1.90
CA PHE A 327 32.46 14.08 -1.11
C PHE A 327 31.07 13.92 -1.74
N TYR A 328 30.98 14.04 -3.07
CA TYR A 328 29.74 13.82 -3.81
C TYR A 328 29.24 12.37 -3.69
N GLU A 329 30.12 11.39 -3.84
CA GLU A 329 29.79 9.97 -3.67
C GLU A 329 29.35 9.66 -2.25
N GLN A 330 30.04 10.21 -1.24
CA GLN A 330 29.65 10.09 0.16
C GLN A 330 28.25 10.65 0.38
N LYS A 331 27.96 11.85 -0.12
CA LYS A 331 26.62 12.46 0.00
C LYS A 331 25.54 11.68 -0.71
N LEU A 332 25.82 11.07 -1.84
CA LEU A 332 24.89 10.17 -2.52
C LEU A 332 24.60 8.89 -1.70
N ALA A 333 25.60 8.35 -1.01
CA ALA A 333 25.43 7.19 -0.14
C ALA A 333 24.60 7.54 1.12
N GLU A 334 24.86 8.69 1.73
CA GLU A 334 24.05 9.23 2.84
C GLU A 334 22.58 9.39 2.43
N LEU A 335 22.32 9.97 1.24
CA LEU A 335 20.97 10.10 0.69
C LEU A 335 20.29 8.75 0.39
N ASP A 336 21.03 7.70 0.02
CA ASP A 336 20.47 6.36 -0.15
C ASP A 336 19.91 5.81 1.17
N ASP A 337 20.62 6.05 2.26
CA ASP A 337 20.17 5.60 3.59
C ASP A 337 19.00 6.46 4.12
N GLU A 338 19.08 7.79 3.98
CA GLU A 338 18.02 8.70 4.41
C GLU A 338 16.70 8.50 3.66
N LEU A 339 16.76 8.29 2.33
CA LEU A 339 15.60 8.06 1.48
C LEU A 339 15.16 6.59 1.44
N MET A 340 15.84 5.72 2.18
CA MET A 340 15.60 4.27 2.13
C MET A 340 15.66 3.71 0.69
N ALA A 341 16.45 4.34 -0.17
CA ALA A 341 16.60 3.98 -1.58
C ALA A 341 17.72 2.96 -1.82
N GLY A 342 18.51 2.66 -0.79
CA GLY A 342 19.59 1.68 -0.83
C GLY A 342 19.08 0.27 -1.17
N ASP A 343 19.94 -0.52 -1.83
CA ASP A 343 19.63 -1.93 -2.08
C ASP A 343 19.56 -2.69 -0.74
N ILE A 344 18.54 -3.52 -0.58
CA ILE A 344 18.41 -4.41 0.59
C ILE A 344 19.66 -5.30 0.68
N ILE A 345 20.16 -5.72 -0.47
CA ILE A 345 21.41 -6.48 -0.61
C ILE A 345 22.37 -5.61 -1.44
N PRO A 346 23.43 -5.03 -0.83
CA PRO A 346 24.43 -4.29 -1.56
C PRO A 346 25.06 -5.13 -2.67
N PRO A 347 25.41 -4.54 -3.83
CA PRO A 347 25.98 -5.26 -4.96
C PRO A 347 27.24 -6.07 -4.61
N ASP A 348 28.09 -5.54 -3.73
CA ASP A 348 29.35 -6.14 -3.30
C ASP A 348 29.18 -7.44 -2.51
N LEU A 349 28.00 -7.62 -1.90
CA LEU A 349 27.67 -8.80 -1.09
C LEU A 349 26.78 -9.81 -1.83
N ARG A 350 26.34 -9.49 -3.05
CA ARG A 350 25.55 -10.41 -3.88
C ARG A 350 26.40 -11.64 -4.24
N GLY A 351 26.08 -12.78 -3.70
CA GLY A 351 26.80 -14.04 -3.92
C GLY A 351 27.58 -14.56 -2.72
N ASN A 352 27.85 -13.74 -1.70
CA ASN A 352 28.57 -14.15 -0.50
C ASN A 352 27.69 -14.21 0.76
N MET A 353 26.38 -13.93 0.62
CA MET A 353 25.44 -13.91 1.74
C MET A 353 24.71 -15.24 1.88
N THR A 354 24.51 -15.65 3.12
CA THR A 354 23.64 -16.77 3.43
C THR A 354 22.16 -16.40 3.27
N PRO A 355 21.27 -17.35 2.96
CA PRO A 355 19.83 -17.08 2.90
C PRO A 355 19.29 -16.42 4.18
N THR A 356 19.80 -16.81 5.34
CA THR A 356 19.42 -16.25 6.64
C THR A 356 19.78 -14.76 6.76
N GLU A 357 20.97 -14.37 6.33
CA GLU A 357 21.39 -12.96 6.31
C GLU A 357 20.51 -12.09 5.41
N VAL A 358 20.10 -12.62 4.26
CA VAL A 358 19.18 -11.94 3.34
C VAL A 358 17.84 -11.69 4.02
N ILE A 359 17.31 -12.69 4.73
CA ILE A 359 16.05 -12.59 5.45
C ILE A 359 16.17 -11.57 6.59
N GLU A 360 17.24 -11.62 7.40
CA GLU A 360 17.45 -10.67 8.48
C GLU A 360 17.53 -9.22 7.98
N ARG A 361 18.22 -8.96 6.88
CA ARG A 361 18.29 -7.61 6.28
C ARG A 361 16.92 -7.13 5.78
N LYS A 362 16.13 -8.01 5.17
CA LYS A 362 14.76 -7.69 4.77
C LYS A 362 13.90 -7.33 5.98
N ILE A 363 14.03 -8.09 7.07
CA ILE A 363 13.31 -7.81 8.32
C ILE A 363 13.72 -6.45 8.90
N GLN A 364 15.03 -6.15 8.96
CA GLN A 364 15.52 -4.86 9.45
C GLN A 364 15.00 -3.69 8.61
N TRP A 365 15.01 -3.83 7.29
CA TRP A 365 14.47 -2.83 6.37
C TRP A 365 12.95 -2.61 6.59
N ASN A 366 12.20 -3.70 6.71
CA ASN A 366 10.77 -3.66 7.01
C ASN A 366 10.47 -3.00 8.36
N ASN A 367 11.28 -3.26 9.38
CA ASN A 367 11.11 -2.65 10.71
C ASN A 367 11.31 -1.13 10.69
N ARG A 368 12.18 -0.61 9.83
CA ARG A 368 12.36 0.84 9.63
C ARG A 368 11.13 1.50 8.98
N LEU A 369 10.46 0.80 8.04
CA LEU A 369 9.26 1.31 7.34
C LEU A 369 7.97 1.14 8.12
N ARG A 370 7.92 0.20 9.05
CA ARG A 370 6.69 -0.20 9.74
C ARG A 370 5.89 0.95 10.37
N PRO A 371 6.49 1.91 11.11
CA PRO A 371 5.73 3.02 11.70
C PRO A 371 5.01 3.87 10.64
N ILE A 372 5.68 4.08 9.52
CA ILE A 372 5.20 4.89 8.39
C ILE A 372 4.04 4.17 7.69
N LEU A 373 4.19 2.86 7.47
CA LEU A 373 3.17 2.04 6.80
C LEU A 373 1.92 1.86 7.65
N ILE A 374 2.03 1.73 8.98
CA ILE A 374 0.86 1.66 9.88
C ILE A 374 0.00 2.92 9.73
N ARG A 375 0.62 4.10 9.60
CA ARG A 375 -0.12 5.34 9.37
C ARG A 375 -0.80 5.34 8.00
N LEU A 376 -0.12 4.91 6.95
CA LEU A 376 -0.70 4.78 5.63
C LEU A 376 -1.88 3.80 5.61
N GLU A 377 -1.76 2.65 6.26
CA GLU A 377 -2.85 1.69 6.44
C GLU A 377 -4.07 2.34 7.11
N THR A 378 -3.82 3.16 8.12
CA THR A 378 -4.89 3.79 8.91
C THR A 378 -5.55 4.95 8.17
N GLU A 379 -4.76 5.81 7.49
CA GLU A 379 -5.25 7.04 6.87
C GLU A 379 -5.64 6.86 5.38
N ASP A 380 -5.01 5.94 4.62
CA ASP A 380 -5.35 5.69 3.20
C ASP A 380 -6.13 4.39 3.02
N LEU A 381 -5.48 3.24 3.23
CA LEU A 381 -5.99 1.97 2.74
C LEU A 381 -7.33 1.61 3.36
N ARG A 382 -7.48 1.78 4.67
CA ARG A 382 -8.74 1.51 5.37
C ARG A 382 -9.89 2.35 4.82
N PHE A 383 -9.68 3.66 4.65
CA PHE A 383 -10.72 4.55 4.14
C PHE A 383 -11.00 4.31 2.66
N THR A 384 -9.98 4.01 1.86
CA THR A 384 -10.11 3.66 0.44
C THR A 384 -10.97 2.42 0.26
N LEU A 385 -10.70 1.35 1.02
CA LEU A 385 -11.45 0.09 0.94
C LEU A 385 -12.89 0.27 1.40
N LYS A 386 -13.12 0.91 2.55
CA LYS A 386 -14.48 1.21 3.04
C LYS A 386 -15.26 2.05 2.02
N ARG A 387 -14.65 3.10 1.47
CA ARG A 387 -15.28 3.92 0.44
C ARG A 387 -15.62 3.12 -0.80
N ALA A 388 -14.71 2.28 -1.28
CA ALA A 388 -14.93 1.40 -2.42
C ALA A 388 -16.11 0.43 -2.17
N MET A 389 -16.17 -0.19 -0.99
CA MET A 389 -17.26 -1.10 -0.61
C MET A 389 -18.62 -0.37 -0.55
N HIS A 390 -18.69 0.83 0.05
CA HIS A 390 -19.91 1.62 0.06
C HIS A 390 -20.39 2.00 -1.36
N LEU A 391 -19.45 2.34 -2.26
CA LEU A 391 -19.79 2.66 -3.65
C LEU A 391 -20.23 1.41 -4.44
N LEU A 392 -19.58 0.25 -4.23
CA LEU A 392 -20.01 -1.03 -4.79
C LEU A 392 -21.39 -1.43 -4.28
N GLY A 393 -21.64 -1.25 -2.97
CA GLY A 393 -22.95 -1.48 -2.36
C GLY A 393 -24.04 -0.59 -2.99
N ARG A 394 -23.75 0.71 -3.20
CA ARG A 394 -24.65 1.65 -3.88
C ARG A 394 -24.96 1.25 -5.32
N LYS A 395 -24.00 0.59 -6.01
CA LYS A 395 -24.21 0.06 -7.35
C LYS A 395 -24.86 -1.34 -7.37
N GLY A 396 -25.07 -1.96 -6.22
CA GLY A 396 -25.58 -3.33 -6.12
C GLY A 396 -24.58 -4.40 -6.61
N GLN A 397 -23.30 -4.07 -6.65
CA GLN A 397 -22.21 -4.97 -7.06
C GLN A 397 -21.50 -5.63 -5.86
N LEU A 398 -21.83 -5.22 -4.63
CA LEU A 398 -21.35 -5.88 -3.43
C LEU A 398 -22.29 -7.03 -3.07
N PRO A 399 -21.78 -8.21 -2.70
CA PRO A 399 -22.60 -9.33 -2.21
C PRO A 399 -23.48 -8.90 -1.03
N GLN A 400 -24.74 -9.36 -1.03
CA GLN A 400 -25.66 -9.04 0.05
C GLN A 400 -25.25 -9.81 1.32
N PHE A 401 -25.22 -9.09 2.45
CA PHE A 401 -24.95 -9.71 3.74
C PHE A 401 -26.05 -10.73 4.10
N PRO A 402 -25.73 -11.92 4.59
CA PRO A 402 -26.69 -13.01 4.81
C PRO A 402 -27.52 -12.82 6.10
N TYR A 403 -28.25 -11.72 6.23
CA TYR A 403 -29.07 -11.38 7.40
C TYR A 403 -30.04 -12.51 7.77
N ASN A 404 -30.73 -13.08 6.78
CA ASN A 404 -31.78 -14.08 7.01
C ASN A 404 -31.23 -15.39 7.60
N VAL A 405 -30.01 -15.76 7.22
CA VAL A 405 -29.37 -16.99 7.68
C VAL A 405 -28.80 -16.84 9.08
N LEU A 406 -28.33 -15.63 9.39
CA LEU A 406 -27.76 -15.29 10.70
C LEU A 406 -28.82 -14.94 11.75
N GLY A 407 -30.12 -14.90 11.36
CA GLY A 407 -31.21 -14.51 12.26
C GLY A 407 -31.11 -13.05 12.73
N LEU A 408 -30.40 -12.22 11.97
CA LEU A 408 -30.23 -10.79 12.26
C LEU A 408 -31.24 -9.96 11.48
N SER A 409 -31.64 -8.83 12.06
CA SER A 409 -32.39 -7.81 11.33
C SER A 409 -31.47 -6.68 10.85
N VAL A 410 -31.86 -6.02 9.77
CA VAL A 410 -31.15 -4.84 9.27
C VAL A 410 -31.07 -3.73 10.33
N GLU A 411 -32.03 -3.67 11.26
CA GLU A 411 -32.03 -2.71 12.37
C GLU A 411 -30.92 -2.98 13.40
N GLN A 412 -30.52 -4.26 13.58
CA GLN A 412 -29.46 -4.65 14.51
C GLN A 412 -28.06 -4.43 13.92
N LEU A 413 -27.91 -4.57 12.61
CA LEU A 413 -26.67 -4.35 11.90
C LEU A 413 -26.94 -3.52 10.62
N PRO A 414 -27.13 -2.20 10.74
CA PRO A 414 -27.54 -1.37 9.59
C PRO A 414 -26.48 -1.28 8.50
N ASP A 415 -25.21 -1.35 8.87
CA ASP A 415 -24.10 -1.30 7.93
C ASP A 415 -23.02 -2.35 8.27
N PRO A 416 -23.03 -3.52 7.61
CA PRO A 416 -22.02 -4.55 7.84
C PRO A 416 -20.59 -4.09 7.49
N VAL A 417 -20.44 -3.15 6.56
CA VAL A 417 -19.13 -2.63 6.12
C VAL A 417 -18.39 -1.92 7.27
N GLU A 418 -19.13 -1.25 8.16
CA GLU A 418 -18.52 -0.59 9.33
C GLU A 418 -17.96 -1.58 10.36
N MET A 419 -18.44 -2.82 10.36
CA MET A 419 -17.99 -3.87 11.27
C MET A 419 -16.81 -4.67 10.72
N ILE A 420 -16.42 -4.43 9.46
CA ILE A 420 -15.28 -5.08 8.85
C ILE A 420 -13.99 -4.45 9.38
N ASN A 421 -13.14 -5.30 9.91
CA ASN A 421 -11.76 -4.98 10.18
C ASN A 421 -10.91 -5.34 8.96
N ILE A 422 -10.10 -4.40 8.51
CA ILE A 422 -9.26 -4.60 7.33
C ILE A 422 -7.87 -4.98 7.83
N SER A 423 -7.46 -6.19 7.51
CA SER A 423 -6.10 -6.66 7.70
C SER A 423 -5.34 -6.54 6.37
N PHE A 424 -4.09 -6.08 6.46
CA PHE A 424 -3.26 -5.95 5.27
C PHE A 424 -2.36 -7.18 5.18
N ALA A 425 -2.71 -8.05 4.23
CA ALA A 425 -1.95 -9.26 3.92
C ALA A 425 -0.76 -9.01 2.96
N GLY A 426 -0.31 -7.75 2.82
CA GLY A 426 0.78 -7.38 1.94
C GLY A 426 2.08 -8.15 2.23
N GLN A 427 3.09 -7.97 1.37
CA GLN A 427 4.38 -8.71 1.48
C GLN A 427 5.01 -8.63 2.89
N MET A 428 4.78 -7.52 3.61
CA MET A 428 5.27 -7.38 5.00
C MET A 428 4.54 -8.29 5.99
N ALA A 429 3.23 -8.42 5.86
CA ALA A 429 2.46 -9.35 6.68
C ALA A 429 2.82 -10.80 6.35
N LYS A 430 3.01 -11.12 5.05
CA LYS A 430 3.52 -12.44 4.63
C LYS A 430 4.91 -12.73 5.19
N MET A 431 5.84 -11.76 5.19
CA MET A 431 7.18 -11.96 5.78
C MET A 431 7.11 -12.19 7.30
N ARG A 432 6.21 -11.50 8.00
CA ARG A 432 5.99 -11.74 9.43
C ARG A 432 5.44 -13.14 9.67
N ARG A 433 4.43 -13.54 8.91
CA ARG A 433 3.87 -14.89 8.98
C ARG A 433 4.91 -15.96 8.62
N LEU A 434 5.77 -15.72 7.62
CA LEU A 434 6.90 -16.62 7.31
C LEU A 434 7.90 -16.73 8.48
N GLN A 435 8.12 -15.67 9.23
CA GLN A 435 8.94 -15.73 10.44
C GLN A 435 8.26 -16.52 11.56
N ASP A 436 6.94 -16.37 11.70
CA ASP A 436 6.16 -17.16 12.64
C ASP A 436 6.18 -18.65 12.25
N VAL A 437 6.07 -18.99 10.96
CA VAL A 437 6.26 -20.37 10.44
C VAL A 437 7.64 -20.89 10.79
N GLN A 438 8.73 -20.14 10.56
CA GLN A 438 10.07 -20.59 10.93
C GLN A 438 10.22 -20.84 12.43
N ASN A 439 9.57 -20.05 13.28
CA ASN A 439 9.54 -20.27 14.73
C ASN A 439 8.75 -21.53 15.08
N ILE A 440 7.64 -21.80 14.39
CA ILE A 440 6.84 -23.00 14.55
C ILE A 440 7.62 -24.23 14.08
N ASP A 441 8.29 -24.16 12.92
CA ASP A 441 9.16 -25.22 12.41
C ASP A 441 10.30 -25.55 13.37
N MET A 442 10.94 -24.52 13.93
CA MET A 442 11.99 -24.72 14.93
C MET A 442 11.43 -25.37 16.20
N LEU A 443 10.24 -24.98 16.63
CA LEU A 443 9.57 -25.59 17.77
C LEU A 443 9.17 -27.04 17.48
N ALA A 444 8.63 -27.32 16.29
CA ALA A 444 8.26 -28.67 15.85
C ALA A 444 9.49 -29.59 15.76
N ALA A 445 10.60 -29.11 15.20
CA ALA A 445 11.84 -29.85 15.14
C ALA A 445 12.40 -30.18 16.55
N LYS A 446 12.34 -29.22 17.48
CA LYS A 446 12.71 -29.45 18.89
C LYS A 446 11.75 -30.41 19.59
N ALA A 447 10.45 -30.30 19.35
CA ALA A 447 9.46 -31.21 19.91
C ALA A 447 9.69 -32.64 19.44
N MET A 448 10.06 -32.85 18.17
CA MET A 448 10.43 -34.18 17.65
C MET A 448 11.70 -34.74 18.33
N GLN A 449 12.68 -33.88 18.66
CA GLN A 449 13.85 -34.32 19.43
C GLN A 449 13.47 -34.74 20.86
N TYR A 450 12.60 -33.98 21.54
CA TYR A 450 12.15 -34.31 22.87
C TYR A 450 11.24 -35.56 22.89
N ALA A 451 10.49 -35.79 21.82
CA ALA A 451 9.63 -36.97 21.68
C ALA A 451 10.41 -38.28 21.63
N GLN A 452 11.71 -38.25 21.33
CA GLN A 452 12.60 -39.43 21.46
C GLN A 452 12.78 -39.85 22.93
N VAL A 453 12.60 -38.93 23.88
CA VAL A 453 12.70 -39.17 25.31
C VAL A 453 11.32 -39.36 25.94
N ASP A 454 10.35 -38.54 25.50
CA ASP A 454 8.96 -38.59 25.99
C ASP A 454 7.97 -38.31 24.84
N GLN A 455 7.26 -39.37 24.42
CA GLN A 455 6.29 -39.31 23.33
C GLN A 455 5.07 -38.41 23.63
N SER A 456 4.80 -38.11 24.89
CA SER A 456 3.68 -37.23 25.28
C SER A 456 3.84 -35.80 24.78
N VAL A 457 5.07 -35.37 24.51
CA VAL A 457 5.37 -34.03 23.98
C VAL A 457 4.70 -33.77 22.63
N LEU A 458 4.52 -34.78 21.78
CA LEU A 458 3.84 -34.64 20.49
C LEU A 458 2.34 -34.30 20.64
N GLN A 459 1.72 -34.69 21.74
CA GLN A 459 0.30 -34.42 22.00
C GLN A 459 0.05 -32.94 22.35
N LEU A 460 1.09 -32.17 22.70
CA LEU A 460 0.98 -30.74 22.96
C LEU A 460 0.82 -29.92 21.69
N MET A 461 1.18 -30.47 20.53
CA MET A 461 1.15 -29.75 19.25
C MET A 461 0.02 -30.23 18.36
N LYS A 462 -0.76 -29.30 17.84
CA LYS A 462 -1.79 -29.54 16.84
C LYS A 462 -1.19 -29.49 15.44
N PHE A 463 -0.50 -30.53 15.03
CA PHE A 463 0.20 -30.57 13.72
C PHE A 463 -0.72 -30.29 12.52
N ARG A 464 -2.01 -30.68 12.60
CA ARG A 464 -2.97 -30.41 11.52
C ARG A 464 -3.23 -28.91 11.33
N ASP A 465 -3.41 -28.20 12.44
CA ASP A 465 -3.66 -26.77 12.42
C ASP A 465 -2.41 -26.02 11.93
N ILE A 466 -1.21 -26.47 12.34
CA ILE A 466 0.07 -25.93 11.87
C ILE A 466 0.19 -26.05 10.35
N VAL A 467 -0.05 -27.26 9.79
CA VAL A 467 0.05 -27.48 8.32
C VAL A 467 -0.96 -26.63 7.56
N ARG A 468 -2.17 -26.41 8.10
CA ARG A 468 -3.16 -25.53 7.48
C ARG A 468 -2.72 -24.07 7.49
N GLU A 469 -2.22 -23.61 8.62
CA GLU A 469 -1.71 -22.24 8.76
C GLU A 469 -0.50 -21.98 7.84
N GLU A 470 0.41 -22.95 7.73
CA GLU A 470 1.51 -22.91 6.77
C GLU A 470 1.03 -22.87 5.32
N ALA A 471 0.04 -23.68 4.98
CA ALA A 471 -0.54 -23.72 3.64
C ALA A 471 -1.19 -22.36 3.27
N ASP A 472 -1.89 -21.73 4.20
CA ASP A 472 -2.47 -20.39 4.00
C ASP A 472 -1.37 -19.32 3.84
N ILE A 473 -0.23 -19.46 4.53
CA ILE A 473 0.90 -18.53 4.43
C ILE A 473 1.64 -18.68 3.09
N TYR A 474 1.78 -19.94 2.61
CA TYR A 474 2.41 -20.22 1.31
C TYR A 474 1.47 -20.06 0.11
N ASP A 475 0.22 -19.59 0.32
CA ASP A 475 -0.82 -19.48 -0.71
C ASP A 475 -1.08 -20.82 -1.45
N VAL A 476 -1.02 -21.95 -0.74
CA VAL A 476 -1.32 -23.25 -1.32
C VAL A 476 -2.82 -23.32 -1.64
N PRO A 477 -3.23 -23.73 -2.86
CA PRO A 477 -4.63 -23.87 -3.19
C PRO A 477 -5.35 -24.80 -2.18
N LYS A 478 -6.47 -24.34 -1.63
CA LYS A 478 -7.25 -25.09 -0.62
C LYS A 478 -7.73 -26.45 -1.14
N ASP A 479 -7.88 -26.60 -2.45
CA ASP A 479 -8.26 -27.85 -3.11
C ASP A 479 -7.24 -28.99 -2.93
N LEU A 480 -6.01 -28.66 -2.52
CA LEU A 480 -4.96 -29.65 -2.24
C LEU A 480 -5.00 -30.17 -0.80
N LEU A 481 -5.75 -29.54 0.06
CA LEU A 481 -5.90 -29.91 1.46
C LEU A 481 -7.25 -30.60 1.66
N LYS A 482 -7.25 -31.75 2.32
CA LYS A 482 -8.47 -32.45 2.67
C LYS A 482 -9.27 -31.66 3.70
N THR A 483 -10.58 -31.57 3.51
CA THR A 483 -11.51 -30.97 4.46
C THR A 483 -11.64 -31.84 5.71
N ASP A 484 -12.14 -31.25 6.82
CA ASP A 484 -12.37 -32.01 8.05
C ASP A 484 -13.43 -33.10 7.85
N GLU A 485 -14.41 -32.88 6.95
CA GLU A 485 -15.41 -33.84 6.58
C GLU A 485 -14.82 -35.04 5.83
N GLU A 486 -13.89 -34.80 4.89
CA GLU A 486 -13.18 -35.86 4.16
C GLU A 486 -12.27 -36.68 5.09
N LEU A 487 -11.59 -36.02 6.02
CA LEU A 487 -10.74 -36.67 7.01
C LEU A 487 -11.56 -37.49 8.02
N ALA A 488 -12.74 -36.99 8.42
CA ALA A 488 -13.67 -37.72 9.29
C ALA A 488 -14.23 -38.96 8.57
N ALA A 489 -14.65 -38.81 7.31
CA ALA A 489 -15.14 -39.93 6.49
C ALA A 489 -14.05 -40.99 6.26
N GLU A 490 -12.78 -40.58 6.01
CA GLU A 490 -11.67 -41.55 5.91
C GLU A 490 -11.36 -42.23 7.24
N ALA A 491 -11.44 -41.50 8.36
CA ALA A 491 -11.23 -42.08 9.68
C ALA A 491 -12.33 -43.10 10.04
N GLU A 492 -13.59 -42.80 9.72
CA GLU A 492 -14.71 -43.76 9.90
C GLU A 492 -14.57 -45.00 8.99
N ALA A 493 -14.17 -44.79 7.72
CA ALA A 493 -13.91 -45.90 6.80
C ALA A 493 -12.74 -46.78 7.27
N ALA A 494 -11.67 -46.16 7.80
CA ALA A 494 -10.53 -46.87 8.35
C ALA A 494 -10.91 -47.67 9.63
N GLN A 495 -11.76 -47.12 10.50
CA GLN A 495 -12.27 -47.82 11.67
C GLN A 495 -13.13 -49.00 11.27
N GLN A 496 -14.06 -48.83 10.33
CA GLN A 496 -14.90 -49.92 9.82
C GLN A 496 -14.06 -51.04 9.15
N ALA A 497 -13.01 -50.65 8.43
CA ALA A 497 -12.09 -51.63 7.83
C ALA A 497 -11.32 -52.42 8.91
N MET A 498 -10.84 -51.76 9.98
CA MET A 498 -10.18 -52.43 11.11
C MET A 498 -11.13 -53.35 11.89
N GLU A 499 -12.36 -52.91 12.09
CA GLU A 499 -13.39 -53.76 12.75
C GLU A 499 -13.73 -54.99 11.91
N ALA A 500 -13.88 -54.79 10.58
CA ALA A 500 -14.12 -55.92 9.66
C ALA A 500 -12.93 -56.89 9.60
N GLU A 501 -11.70 -56.38 9.67
CA GLU A 501 -10.50 -57.23 9.71
C GLU A 501 -10.38 -58.01 11.04
N GLN A 502 -10.73 -57.36 12.17
CA GLN A 502 -10.79 -58.03 13.47
C GLN A 502 -11.93 -59.08 13.54
N GLU A 503 -13.09 -58.81 12.94
CA GLU A 503 -14.15 -59.81 12.84
C GLU A 503 -13.74 -61.02 12.00
N GLN A 504 -13.12 -60.77 10.84
CA GLN A 504 -12.60 -61.86 10.00
C GLN A 504 -11.50 -62.66 10.70
N ALA A 505 -10.60 -62.00 11.45
CA ALA A 505 -9.59 -62.71 12.26
C ALA A 505 -10.25 -63.58 13.35
N LYS A 506 -11.27 -63.06 14.04
CA LYS A 506 -12.04 -63.83 15.04
C LYS A 506 -12.83 -65.00 14.43
N GLU A 507 -13.38 -64.82 13.23
CA GLU A 507 -14.07 -65.89 12.51
C GLU A 507 -13.09 -66.99 12.05
N GLN A 508 -11.92 -66.60 11.53
CA GLN A 508 -10.86 -67.54 11.17
C GLN A 508 -10.35 -68.31 12.40
N GLU A 509 -10.20 -67.66 13.54
CA GLU A 509 -9.79 -68.29 14.78
C GLU A 509 -10.87 -69.29 15.28
N LYS A 510 -12.18 -68.94 15.20
CA LYS A 510 -13.26 -69.79 15.49
C LYS A 510 -13.37 -71.01 14.55
N LEU A 511 -13.10 -70.81 13.28
CA LEU A 511 -13.06 -71.89 12.29
C LEU A 511 -11.90 -72.85 12.55
N GLN A 512 -10.72 -72.32 12.89
CA GLN A 512 -9.53 -73.10 13.26
C GLN A 512 -9.83 -73.90 14.53
N ARG A 513 -10.43 -73.32 15.57
CA ARG A 513 -10.84 -74.02 16.78
C ARG A 513 -11.86 -75.17 16.50
N ARG A 514 -12.86 -74.88 15.64
CA ARG A 514 -13.81 -75.91 15.21
C ARG A 514 -13.17 -77.04 14.40
N MET A 515 -12.19 -76.75 13.57
CA MET A 515 -11.43 -77.77 12.83
C MET A 515 -10.57 -78.64 13.77
N ILE A 516 -9.90 -77.99 14.73
CA ILE A 516 -9.12 -78.68 15.77
C ILE A 516 -10.04 -79.54 16.64
N GLU A 517 -11.18 -79.04 17.10
CA GLU A 517 -12.18 -79.83 17.86
C GLU A 517 -12.77 -81.00 17.05
N GLY A 518 -13.03 -80.80 15.76
CA GLY A 518 -13.49 -81.80 14.83
C GLY A 518 -12.47 -82.92 14.55
N GLN A 519 -11.14 -82.56 14.52
CA GLN A 519 -10.08 -83.54 14.43
C GLN A 519 -9.89 -84.32 15.74
N MET A 520 -9.98 -83.67 16.91
CA MET A 520 -9.88 -84.31 18.22
C MET A 520 -11.05 -85.29 18.48
N GLN A 521 -12.26 -84.92 18.05
CA GLN A 521 -13.39 -85.86 18.10
C GLN A 521 -13.20 -87.13 17.24
N LYS A 522 -12.51 -87.02 16.13
CA LYS A 522 -12.16 -88.17 15.27
C LYS A 522 -11.06 -89.03 15.84
N GLU A 523 -10.15 -88.51 16.67
CA GLU A 523 -9.02 -89.22 17.27
C GLU A 523 -9.28 -89.68 18.70
N GLY A 524 -10.48 -89.41 19.27
CA GLY A 524 -10.88 -89.98 20.59
C GLY A 524 -10.13 -89.35 21.78
N ILE A 525 -9.58 -88.17 21.66
CA ILE A 525 -8.83 -87.45 22.71
C ILE A 525 -9.83 -86.53 23.44
N SER A 526 -9.99 -86.70 24.75
CA SER A 526 -11.02 -85.97 25.56
C SER A 526 -10.50 -84.77 26.34
N GLU A 527 -9.23 -84.40 26.24
CA GLU A 527 -8.68 -83.24 26.93
C GLU A 527 -7.70 -82.44 26.02
N ILE A 528 -7.85 -81.10 26.03
CA ILE A 528 -6.96 -80.15 25.31
C ILE A 528 -5.70 -80.00 26.14
N PRO A 529 -4.48 -80.26 25.59
CA PRO A 529 -3.26 -79.97 26.32
C PRO A 529 -3.09 -78.43 26.49
N GLU A 530 -2.76 -78.01 27.71
CA GLU A 530 -2.57 -76.56 28.06
C GLU A 530 -1.48 -75.86 27.25
N ASP A 531 -0.65 -76.54 26.49
CA ASP A 531 0.41 -75.99 25.66
C ASP A 531 -0.04 -75.39 24.27
N ILE A 532 -1.37 -75.45 23.97
CA ILE A 532 -1.94 -74.97 22.69
C ILE A 532 -3.00 -73.84 22.92
N LEU A 533 -3.14 -73.39 24.13
CA LEU A 533 -3.92 -72.15 24.47
C LEU A 533 -2.98 -70.94 24.40
#